data_b5209a74f42009c4af44f56ef211df8e
#
_entry.id   b5209a74f42009c4af44f56ef211df8e
#
_cell.length_a   1.000
_cell.length_b   1.000
_cell.length_c   1.000
_cell.angle_alpha   90.00
_cell.angle_beta   90.00
_cell.angle_gamma   90.00
#
_symmetry.space_group_name_H-M   'P 1'
#
loop_
_entity.id
_entity.type
_entity.pdbx_description
1 polymer ?
#
loop_
_entity_poly.entity_id
_entity_poly.type
_entity_poly.pdbx_seq_one_letter_code
_entity_poly.pdbx_strand_id
1 'polypeptide(L)'
;MATESKYAELTKKLMESGEEIVTYTFAELNEIIEIPQYAYNTRSAWANCSNPAPFAAAWLNAGYTVKRGGINLEEQWVTFQKGTAQPKSTAHKSINNTMNQNDVTQAIAYGKDFYDGIAADIHHRYLSWEHCHEAFKQHRQQDEATIDYLCLHLAWYLASWGMLRNSFLMQKDYKIHASIVKLIYEDQWSQLWDIEPEKMATEFYAKEIMRLCEAITTAYEDAHAGIPTETLLTKILLGTIGCVPAYDRYFKKAVSSTGAATQKLTAKSIMMLGKLYVDNKQEFEALRQHCSGRVNYPAAKILDMCFFEYGIRLGVEDEEDE
;
A
#
# COMPACT_ATOMS: atom_id res chain seq x y z
N MET A 1 17.29 -6.28 -34.82
CA MET A 1 16.56 -7.56 -34.78
C MET A 1 16.05 -7.68 -33.34
N ALA A 2 14.74 -7.72 -33.16
CA ALA A 2 14.17 -7.93 -31.83
C ALA A 2 14.51 -9.35 -31.39
N THR A 3 15.13 -9.52 -30.25
CA THR A 3 15.45 -10.83 -29.65
C THR A 3 14.13 -11.53 -29.36
N GLU A 4 13.90 -12.67 -29.96
CA GLU A 4 12.74 -13.51 -29.73
C GLU A 4 12.68 -13.91 -28.24
N SER A 5 11.49 -13.82 -27.62
CA SER A 5 11.34 -14.15 -26.21
C SER A 5 11.69 -15.62 -25.97
N LYS A 6 12.46 -15.95 -24.93
CA LYS A 6 12.79 -17.34 -24.56
C LYS A 6 11.55 -18.21 -24.28
N TYR A 7 10.37 -17.64 -24.25
CA TYR A 7 9.08 -18.32 -24.06
C TYR A 7 8.22 -18.36 -25.34
N ALA A 8 8.77 -17.97 -26.50
CA ALA A 8 8.04 -17.90 -27.76
C ALA A 8 7.49 -19.28 -28.21
N GLU A 9 8.19 -20.37 -27.86
CA GLU A 9 7.78 -21.72 -28.22
C GLU A 9 6.46 -22.14 -27.56
N LEU A 10 6.21 -21.70 -26.30
CA LEU A 10 4.91 -21.91 -25.65
C LEU A 10 3.79 -21.14 -26.36
N THR A 11 4.06 -19.91 -26.78
CA THR A 11 3.10 -19.12 -27.57
C THR A 11 2.70 -19.86 -28.82
N LYS A 12 3.68 -20.37 -29.55
CA LYS A 12 3.48 -21.13 -30.79
C LYS A 12 2.68 -22.42 -30.57
N LYS A 13 3.07 -23.23 -29.57
CA LYS A 13 2.38 -24.47 -29.19
C LYS A 13 0.93 -24.25 -28.83
N LEU A 14 0.60 -23.19 -28.05
CA LEU A 14 -0.78 -22.87 -27.71
C LEU A 14 -1.59 -22.41 -28.92
N MET A 15 -0.99 -21.61 -29.81
CA MET A 15 -1.65 -21.21 -31.07
C MET A 15 -1.93 -22.41 -31.98
N GLU A 16 -0.98 -23.34 -32.10
CA GLU A 16 -1.10 -24.53 -32.94
C GLU A 16 -2.11 -25.54 -32.40
N SER A 17 -2.27 -25.65 -31.09
CA SER A 17 -3.22 -26.58 -30.47
C SER A 17 -4.67 -26.30 -30.89
N GLY A 18 -5.04 -25.03 -31.02
CA GLY A 18 -6.39 -24.62 -31.40
C GLY A 18 -7.51 -25.01 -30.43
N GLU A 19 -7.18 -25.68 -29.32
CA GLU A 19 -8.14 -26.17 -28.33
C GLU A 19 -8.67 -25.06 -27.41
N GLU A 20 -9.92 -25.19 -26.97
CA GLU A 20 -10.54 -24.23 -26.06
C GLU A 20 -9.89 -24.25 -24.62
N ILE A 21 -9.47 -25.45 -24.19
CA ILE A 21 -8.85 -25.66 -22.88
C ILE A 21 -7.69 -26.65 -23.06
N VAL A 22 -6.50 -26.26 -22.57
CA VAL A 22 -5.29 -27.08 -22.60
C VAL A 22 -4.69 -27.17 -21.20
N THR A 23 -4.41 -28.37 -20.74
CA THR A 23 -3.73 -28.57 -19.45
C THR A 23 -2.36 -29.17 -19.69
N TYR A 24 -1.35 -28.61 -19.04
CA TYR A 24 0.02 -29.13 -19.03
C TYR A 24 0.47 -29.37 -17.60
N THR A 25 1.19 -30.45 -17.40
CA THR A 25 2.06 -30.59 -16.23
C THR A 25 3.28 -29.68 -16.37
N PHE A 26 3.93 -29.34 -15.28
CA PHE A 26 5.18 -28.57 -15.34
C PHE A 26 6.31 -29.35 -16.02
N ALA A 27 6.28 -30.68 -15.97
CA ALA A 27 7.20 -31.53 -16.72
C ALA A 27 7.02 -31.34 -18.24
N GLU A 28 5.80 -31.44 -18.76
CA GLU A 28 5.48 -31.20 -20.17
C GLU A 28 5.81 -29.76 -20.61
N LEU A 29 5.56 -28.76 -19.75
CA LEU A 29 5.95 -27.39 -20.05
C LEU A 29 7.47 -27.21 -20.13
N ASN A 30 8.26 -27.92 -19.30
CA ASN A 30 9.71 -27.86 -19.37
C ASN A 30 10.29 -28.52 -20.62
N GLU A 31 9.53 -29.37 -21.31
CA GLU A 31 9.91 -29.87 -22.63
C GLU A 31 9.73 -28.80 -23.73
N ILE A 32 8.90 -27.78 -23.47
CA ILE A 32 8.60 -26.71 -24.42
C ILE A 32 9.40 -25.45 -24.11
N ILE A 33 9.45 -25.07 -22.81
CA ILE A 33 10.16 -23.88 -22.31
C ILE A 33 10.79 -24.18 -20.95
N GLU A 34 11.83 -23.46 -20.59
CA GLU A 34 12.36 -23.50 -19.21
C GLU A 34 11.45 -22.66 -18.28
N ILE A 35 10.69 -23.33 -17.39
CA ILE A 35 9.85 -22.65 -16.40
C ILE A 35 10.76 -21.90 -15.41
N PRO A 36 10.53 -20.59 -15.15
CA PRO A 36 11.31 -19.84 -14.18
C PRO A 36 11.21 -20.43 -12.78
N GLN A 37 12.31 -20.52 -12.04
CA GLN A 37 12.36 -21.13 -10.72
C GLN A 37 11.32 -20.57 -9.75
N TYR A 38 11.03 -19.25 -9.80
CA TYR A 38 10.01 -18.62 -8.96
C TYR A 38 8.59 -19.09 -9.26
N ALA A 39 8.29 -19.55 -10.48
CA ALA A 39 6.95 -19.99 -10.88
C ALA A 39 6.55 -21.35 -10.27
N TYR A 40 7.50 -22.13 -9.77
CA TYR A 40 7.20 -23.37 -9.04
C TYR A 40 6.56 -23.14 -7.68
N ASN A 41 6.87 -21.99 -7.05
CA ASN A 41 6.47 -21.70 -5.67
C ASN A 41 5.58 -20.46 -5.55
N THR A 42 5.26 -19.79 -6.67
CA THR A 42 4.56 -18.51 -6.64
C THR A 42 3.36 -18.52 -7.59
N ARG A 43 2.14 -18.56 -7.04
CA ARG A 43 0.91 -18.57 -7.83
C ARG A 43 0.74 -17.32 -8.70
N SER A 44 1.22 -16.16 -8.24
CA SER A 44 1.17 -14.90 -8.99
C SER A 44 2.03 -14.90 -10.27
N ALA A 45 3.01 -15.81 -10.39
CA ALA A 45 3.75 -16.01 -11.63
C ALA A 45 2.86 -16.39 -12.82
N TRP A 46 1.73 -17.05 -12.53
CA TRP A 46 0.74 -17.55 -13.49
C TRP A 46 -0.45 -16.60 -13.68
N ALA A 47 -0.32 -15.34 -13.24
CA ALA A 47 -1.42 -14.37 -13.32
C ALA A 47 -1.65 -13.85 -14.75
N ASN A 48 -2.93 -13.68 -15.09
CA ASN A 48 -3.37 -13.04 -16.34
C ASN A 48 -3.42 -11.51 -16.14
N CYS A 49 -2.30 -10.84 -16.32
CA CYS A 49 -2.21 -9.39 -16.12
C CYS A 49 -2.11 -8.61 -17.43
N SER A 50 -2.57 -7.37 -17.43
CA SER A 50 -2.58 -6.49 -18.61
C SER A 50 -1.20 -5.99 -19.05
N ASN A 51 -0.21 -6.05 -18.15
CA ASN A 51 1.21 -5.77 -18.43
C ASN A 51 2.04 -6.95 -17.96
N PRO A 52 2.05 -8.07 -18.72
CA PRO A 52 2.64 -9.31 -18.26
C PRO A 52 4.17 -9.28 -18.25
N ALA A 53 4.76 -9.94 -17.26
CA ALA A 53 6.16 -10.32 -17.35
C ALA A 53 6.39 -11.24 -18.56
N PRO A 54 7.61 -11.34 -19.11
CA PRO A 54 7.89 -12.14 -20.32
C PRO A 54 7.38 -13.60 -20.26
N PHE A 55 7.38 -14.22 -19.09
CA PHE A 55 6.83 -15.57 -18.89
C PHE A 55 5.32 -15.59 -19.07
N ALA A 56 4.58 -14.69 -18.42
CA ALA A 56 3.13 -14.60 -18.54
C ALA A 56 2.67 -14.14 -19.94
N ALA A 57 3.49 -13.36 -20.63
CA ALA A 57 3.21 -12.94 -22.00
C ALA A 57 3.11 -14.12 -22.98
N ALA A 58 3.73 -15.27 -22.67
CA ALA A 58 3.72 -16.43 -23.56
C ALA A 58 2.31 -16.96 -23.89
N TRP A 59 1.46 -17.14 -22.90
CA TRP A 59 0.08 -17.58 -23.13
C TRP A 59 -0.86 -16.43 -23.50
N LEU A 60 -0.63 -15.24 -23.00
CA LEU A 60 -1.47 -14.09 -23.32
C LEU A 60 -1.33 -13.68 -24.79
N ASN A 61 -0.12 -13.72 -25.34
CA ASN A 61 0.14 -13.47 -26.78
C ASN A 61 -0.44 -14.57 -27.68
N ALA A 62 -0.63 -15.78 -27.15
CA ALA A 62 -1.29 -16.85 -27.84
C ALA A 62 -2.84 -16.75 -27.84
N GLY A 63 -3.40 -15.75 -27.13
CA GLY A 63 -4.84 -15.62 -26.95
C GLY A 63 -5.42 -16.58 -25.91
N TYR A 64 -4.59 -17.00 -24.94
CA TYR A 64 -4.99 -17.84 -23.82
C TYR A 64 -4.84 -17.10 -22.48
N THR A 65 -5.58 -17.56 -21.50
CA THR A 65 -5.47 -17.16 -20.09
C THR A 65 -5.32 -18.40 -19.22
N VAL A 66 -4.63 -18.30 -18.09
CA VAL A 66 -4.72 -19.36 -17.08
C VAL A 66 -6.14 -19.35 -16.53
N LYS A 67 -6.80 -20.51 -16.58
CA LYS A 67 -8.18 -20.70 -16.13
C LYS A 67 -8.29 -20.38 -14.63
N ARG A 68 -9.40 -19.77 -14.18
CA ARG A 68 -9.64 -19.56 -12.76
C ARG A 68 -9.63 -20.89 -11.99
N GLY A 69 -8.74 -21.03 -11.00
CA GLY A 69 -8.49 -22.31 -10.31
C GLY A 69 -7.69 -23.32 -11.13
N GLY A 70 -7.18 -22.96 -12.31
CA GLY A 70 -6.45 -23.82 -13.23
C GLY A 70 -4.94 -23.85 -12.97
N ILE A 71 -4.49 -23.70 -11.74
CA ILE A 71 -3.09 -23.88 -11.32
C ILE A 71 -3.02 -24.66 -10.02
N ASN A 72 -2.25 -25.71 -9.99
CA ASN A 72 -1.91 -26.45 -8.79
C ASN A 72 -0.37 -26.57 -8.70
N LEU A 73 0.23 -25.88 -7.72
CA LEU A 73 1.68 -25.87 -7.54
C LEU A 73 2.19 -27.16 -6.85
N GLU A 74 1.36 -27.83 -6.03
CA GLU A 74 1.73 -29.08 -5.36
C GLU A 74 1.78 -30.23 -6.36
N GLU A 75 0.74 -30.36 -7.18
CA GLU A 75 0.64 -31.38 -8.22
C GLU A 75 1.32 -30.96 -9.54
N GLN A 76 1.84 -29.73 -9.59
CA GLN A 76 2.63 -29.17 -10.69
C GLN A 76 1.91 -29.23 -12.06
N TRP A 77 0.72 -28.66 -12.15
CA TRP A 77 0.00 -28.52 -13.43
C TRP A 77 -0.65 -27.14 -13.57
N VAL A 78 -0.90 -26.76 -14.85
CA VAL A 78 -1.61 -25.53 -15.20
C VAL A 78 -2.56 -25.76 -16.36
N THR A 79 -3.73 -25.16 -16.30
CA THR A 79 -4.75 -25.19 -17.35
C THR A 79 -4.86 -23.80 -17.98
N PHE A 80 -4.65 -23.75 -19.29
CA PHE A 80 -4.88 -22.59 -20.12
C PHE A 80 -6.26 -22.69 -20.78
N GLN A 81 -6.96 -21.58 -20.89
CA GLN A 81 -8.26 -21.47 -21.56
C GLN A 81 -8.17 -20.39 -22.62
N LYS A 82 -8.69 -20.68 -23.83
CA LYS A 82 -8.82 -19.69 -24.88
C LYS A 82 -9.68 -18.53 -24.42
N GLY A 83 -9.17 -17.33 -24.59
CA GLY A 83 -9.83 -16.11 -24.18
C GLY A 83 -8.78 -15.00 -24.07
N THR A 84 -9.12 -13.84 -24.58
CA THR A 84 -8.36 -12.65 -24.26
C THR A 84 -8.43 -12.46 -22.75
N ALA A 85 -7.29 -12.22 -22.11
CA ALA A 85 -7.30 -11.64 -20.80
C ALA A 85 -8.25 -10.44 -20.90
N GLN A 86 -9.48 -10.61 -20.39
CA GLN A 86 -10.28 -9.41 -20.19
C GLN A 86 -9.39 -8.56 -19.29
N PRO A 87 -9.00 -7.36 -19.70
CA PRO A 87 -8.50 -6.44 -18.74
C PRO A 87 -9.60 -6.47 -17.67
N LYS A 88 -9.29 -6.90 -16.44
CA LYS A 88 -10.06 -6.40 -15.31
C LYS A 88 -10.11 -4.94 -15.64
N SER A 89 -11.29 -4.40 -15.86
CA SER A 89 -11.44 -3.03 -16.29
C SER A 89 -10.84 -2.14 -15.21
N THR A 90 -9.53 -2.06 -15.21
CA THR A 90 -8.85 -0.83 -15.05
C THR A 90 -9.19 -0.14 -16.36
N ALA A 91 -10.42 0.39 -16.43
CA ALA A 91 -10.61 1.56 -17.21
C ALA A 91 -9.41 2.41 -16.85
N HIS A 92 -8.44 2.55 -17.74
CA HIS A 92 -7.64 3.74 -17.83
C HIS A 92 -8.66 4.84 -18.12
N LYS A 93 -9.44 5.17 -17.08
CA LYS A 93 -10.07 6.46 -17.00
C LYS A 93 -8.90 7.40 -17.18
N SER A 94 -8.90 8.13 -18.27
CA SER A 94 -7.98 9.24 -18.50
C SER A 94 -7.78 9.96 -17.19
N ILE A 95 -6.54 10.36 -16.87
CA ILE A 95 -6.08 10.93 -15.61
C ILE A 95 -6.70 12.33 -15.34
N ASN A 96 -7.96 12.49 -15.64
CA ASN A 96 -8.86 13.58 -15.25
C ASN A 96 -10.01 13.07 -14.36
N ASN A 97 -9.89 11.90 -13.75
CA ASN A 97 -10.87 11.43 -12.80
C ASN A 97 -10.57 12.03 -11.42
N THR A 98 -11.14 13.17 -11.17
CA THR A 98 -11.52 13.59 -9.83
C THR A 98 -12.53 12.57 -9.29
N MET A 99 -12.31 12.09 -8.07
CA MET A 99 -13.28 11.29 -7.31
C MET A 99 -14.66 11.98 -7.41
N ASN A 100 -15.73 11.22 -7.65
CA ASN A 100 -17.04 11.83 -7.73
C ASN A 100 -17.52 12.33 -6.35
N GLN A 101 -18.40 13.34 -6.33
CA GLN A 101 -18.82 13.99 -5.09
C GLN A 101 -19.55 13.05 -4.13
N ASN A 102 -20.26 12.04 -4.63
CA ASN A 102 -20.96 11.06 -3.77
C ASN A 102 -19.94 10.20 -3.02
N ASP A 103 -18.85 9.77 -3.68
CA ASP A 103 -17.79 9.01 -3.03
C ASP A 103 -17.05 9.86 -1.99
N VAL A 104 -16.83 11.15 -2.25
CA VAL A 104 -16.25 12.10 -1.27
C VAL A 104 -17.13 12.19 -0.03
N THR A 105 -18.42 12.47 -0.21
CA THR A 105 -19.39 12.56 0.88
C THR A 105 -19.43 11.27 1.69
N GLN A 106 -19.41 10.14 1.01
CA GLN A 106 -19.40 8.81 1.65
C GLN A 106 -18.12 8.54 2.43
N ALA A 107 -16.96 8.89 1.87
CA ALA A 107 -15.66 8.73 2.55
C ALA A 107 -15.60 9.56 3.83
N ILE A 108 -16.08 10.80 3.79
CA ILE A 108 -16.13 11.69 4.95
C ILE A 108 -17.09 11.14 6.03
N ALA A 109 -18.26 10.65 5.64
CA ALA A 109 -19.19 10.01 6.56
C ALA A 109 -18.56 8.78 7.25
N TYR A 110 -17.86 7.95 6.50
CA TYR A 110 -17.14 6.79 7.04
C TYR A 110 -15.99 7.19 7.96
N GLY A 111 -15.23 8.24 7.63
CA GLY A 111 -14.20 8.76 8.52
C GLY A 111 -14.76 9.28 9.84
N LYS A 112 -15.94 9.91 9.81
CA LYS A 112 -16.67 10.33 11.01
C LYS A 112 -17.11 9.14 11.87
N ASP A 113 -17.74 8.13 11.26
CA ASP A 113 -18.18 6.92 11.95
C ASP A 113 -17.01 6.19 12.62
N PHE A 114 -15.86 6.11 11.91
CA PHE A 114 -14.64 5.53 12.44
C PHE A 114 -14.13 6.27 13.67
N TYR A 115 -14.07 7.60 13.62
CA TYR A 115 -13.66 8.42 14.77
C TYR A 115 -14.62 8.28 15.95
N ASP A 116 -15.92 8.37 15.69
CA ASP A 116 -16.95 8.27 16.75
C ASP A 116 -16.89 6.89 17.43
N GLY A 117 -16.64 5.83 16.67
CA GLY A 117 -16.44 4.48 17.21
C GLY A 117 -15.20 4.37 18.12
N ILE A 118 -14.09 4.99 17.74
CA ILE A 118 -12.87 5.05 18.58
C ILE A 118 -13.09 5.92 19.81
N ALA A 119 -13.77 7.05 19.66
CA ALA A 119 -14.00 8.01 20.73
C ALA A 119 -14.91 7.46 21.83
N ALA A 120 -15.77 6.49 21.50
CA ALA A 120 -16.69 5.84 22.42
C ALA A 120 -15.99 4.92 23.46
N ASP A 121 -14.78 4.44 23.17
CA ASP A 121 -13.98 3.59 24.05
C ASP A 121 -12.65 4.28 24.39
N ILE A 122 -12.49 4.72 25.65
CA ILE A 122 -11.27 5.40 26.12
C ILE A 122 -10.01 4.52 26.11
N HIS A 123 -10.15 3.22 25.91
CA HIS A 123 -9.09 2.24 25.80
C HIS A 123 -9.03 1.58 24.43
N HIS A 124 -9.71 2.16 23.44
CA HIS A 124 -9.71 1.60 22.08
C HIS A 124 -8.28 1.49 21.52
N ARG A 125 -7.92 0.34 20.95
CA ARG A 125 -6.54 0.07 20.49
C ARG A 125 -6.00 1.11 19.49
N TYR A 126 -6.87 1.71 18.70
CA TYR A 126 -6.49 2.71 17.69
C TYR A 126 -6.16 4.08 18.25
N LEU A 127 -6.45 4.34 19.53
CA LEU A 127 -5.95 5.51 20.25
C LEU A 127 -4.41 5.50 20.38
N SER A 128 -3.77 4.36 20.16
CA SER A 128 -2.32 4.24 20.07
C SER A 128 -1.70 5.22 19.06
N TRP A 129 -2.43 5.57 17.99
CA TRP A 129 -2.01 6.60 17.05
C TRP A 129 -1.93 7.97 17.71
N GLU A 130 -2.99 8.39 18.43
CA GLU A 130 -3.02 9.66 19.15
C GLU A 130 -1.84 9.76 20.15
N HIS A 131 -1.64 8.71 20.96
CA HIS A 131 -0.54 8.66 21.92
C HIS A 131 0.83 8.73 21.26
N CYS A 132 1.04 8.04 20.16
CA CYS A 132 2.29 8.07 19.43
C CYS A 132 2.53 9.46 18.81
N HIS A 133 1.58 9.97 18.03
CA HIS A 133 1.71 11.25 17.36
C HIS A 133 1.96 12.40 18.35
N GLU A 134 1.20 12.45 19.44
CA GLU A 134 1.35 13.47 20.48
C GLU A 134 2.70 13.36 21.21
N ALA A 135 3.16 12.14 21.51
CA ALA A 135 4.48 11.93 22.10
C ALA A 135 5.58 12.51 21.20
N PHE A 136 5.53 12.26 19.89
CA PHE A 136 6.50 12.82 18.94
C PHE A 136 6.39 14.34 18.79
N LYS A 137 5.22 14.93 18.94
CA LYS A 137 5.04 16.39 18.89
C LYS A 137 5.59 17.10 20.12
N GLN A 138 5.44 16.48 21.29
CA GLN A 138 5.80 17.11 22.58
C GLN A 138 7.28 16.89 22.96
N HIS A 139 7.89 15.78 22.55
CA HIS A 139 9.23 15.38 22.99
C HIS A 139 10.24 15.46 21.85
N ARG A 140 10.79 16.66 21.62
CA ARG A 140 11.74 16.92 20.52
C ARG A 140 13.20 16.88 20.93
N GLN A 141 13.48 16.57 22.20
CA GLN A 141 14.84 16.42 22.72
C GLN A 141 15.47 15.15 22.13
N GLN A 142 16.77 15.22 21.84
CA GLN A 142 17.51 14.11 21.25
C GLN A 142 18.40 13.39 22.30
N ASP A 143 18.04 13.48 23.59
CA ASP A 143 18.68 12.70 24.64
C ASP A 143 18.22 11.22 24.61
N GLU A 144 19.04 10.35 25.21
CA GLU A 144 18.83 8.90 25.17
C GLU A 144 17.48 8.48 25.77
N ALA A 145 17.05 9.11 26.87
CA ALA A 145 15.80 8.77 27.54
C ALA A 145 14.58 9.14 26.69
N THR A 146 14.62 10.31 26.03
CA THR A 146 13.57 10.75 25.11
C THR A 146 13.50 9.84 23.87
N ILE A 147 14.64 9.48 23.31
CA ILE A 147 14.69 8.54 22.16
C ILE A 147 14.11 7.18 22.56
N ASP A 148 14.48 6.64 23.70
CA ASP A 148 13.96 5.36 24.21
C ASP A 148 12.44 5.42 24.41
N TYR A 149 11.92 6.48 25.02
CA TYR A 149 10.49 6.73 25.20
C TYR A 149 9.73 6.77 23.86
N LEU A 150 10.25 7.50 22.89
CA LEU A 150 9.63 7.61 21.56
C LEU A 150 9.67 6.29 20.79
N CYS A 151 10.74 5.49 20.94
CA CYS A 151 10.81 4.16 20.38
C CYS A 151 9.70 3.25 20.92
N LEU A 152 9.41 3.29 22.22
CA LEU A 152 8.31 2.53 22.83
C LEU A 152 6.95 2.96 22.27
N HIS A 153 6.70 4.27 22.16
CA HIS A 153 5.46 4.77 21.57
C HIS A 153 5.27 4.33 20.12
N LEU A 154 6.32 4.42 19.31
CA LEU A 154 6.29 3.99 17.93
C LEU A 154 6.07 2.47 17.81
N ALA A 155 6.81 1.67 18.59
CA ALA A 155 6.66 0.22 18.60
C ALA A 155 5.26 -0.22 19.01
N TRP A 156 4.68 0.37 20.06
CA TRP A 156 3.33 0.06 20.51
C TRP A 156 2.27 0.45 19.46
N TYR A 157 2.40 1.63 18.86
CA TYR A 157 1.52 2.05 17.78
C TYR A 157 1.58 1.05 16.61
N LEU A 158 2.78 0.71 16.13
CA LEU A 158 2.96 -0.25 15.04
C LEU A 158 2.41 -1.64 15.39
N ALA A 159 2.59 -2.10 16.62
CA ALA A 159 2.05 -3.37 17.11
C ALA A 159 0.51 -3.38 17.10
N SER A 160 -0.12 -2.32 17.61
CA SER A 160 -1.59 -2.20 17.69
C SER A 160 -2.25 -2.13 16.31
N TRP A 161 -1.51 -1.72 15.28
CA TRP A 161 -1.94 -1.70 13.88
C TRP A 161 -1.46 -2.92 13.09
N GLY A 162 -0.96 -3.95 13.75
CA GLY A 162 -0.62 -5.25 13.15
C GLY A 162 0.68 -5.28 12.36
N MET A 163 1.55 -4.25 12.49
CA MET A 163 2.81 -4.15 11.72
C MET A 163 3.90 -5.12 12.19
N LEU A 164 3.69 -5.86 13.25
CA LEU A 164 4.61 -6.92 13.68
C LEU A 164 4.38 -8.24 12.93
N ARG A 165 3.12 -8.53 12.52
CA ARG A 165 2.79 -9.78 11.85
C ARG A 165 3.52 -9.88 10.50
N ASN A 166 4.19 -11.02 10.25
CA ASN A 166 4.93 -11.28 9.02
C ASN A 166 5.98 -10.20 8.66
N SER A 167 6.51 -9.51 9.68
CA SER A 167 7.47 -8.43 9.53
C SER A 167 8.80 -8.78 10.19
N PHE A 168 9.90 -8.24 9.67
CA PHE A 168 11.21 -8.33 10.32
C PHE A 168 11.20 -7.77 11.76
N LEU A 169 10.25 -6.86 12.08
CA LEU A 169 10.10 -6.29 13.42
C LEU A 169 9.82 -7.33 14.50
N MET A 170 9.23 -8.48 14.15
CA MET A 170 9.03 -9.60 15.10
C MET A 170 10.35 -10.17 15.64
N GLN A 171 11.47 -9.98 14.94
CA GLN A 171 12.79 -10.48 15.30
C GLN A 171 13.67 -9.43 15.99
N LYS A 172 13.10 -8.25 16.28
CA LYS A 172 13.81 -7.08 16.81
C LYS A 172 13.13 -6.58 18.07
N ASP A 173 13.93 -5.96 18.96
CA ASP A 173 13.38 -5.18 20.05
C ASP A 173 12.92 -3.80 19.56
N TYR A 174 12.22 -3.05 20.42
CA TYR A 174 11.70 -1.71 20.08
C TYR A 174 12.79 -0.67 19.81
N LYS A 175 14.03 -0.89 20.26
CA LYS A 175 15.17 0.04 20.06
C LYS A 175 15.64 0.06 18.60
N ILE A 176 15.17 -0.89 17.77
CA ILE A 176 15.41 -0.86 16.33
C ILE A 176 14.91 0.44 15.68
N HIS A 177 13.98 1.14 16.31
CA HIS A 177 13.46 2.41 15.84
C HIS A 177 14.32 3.63 16.20
N ALA A 178 15.39 3.47 16.98
CA ALA A 178 16.17 4.62 17.49
C ALA A 178 16.81 5.48 16.37
N SER A 179 17.30 4.84 15.30
CA SER A 179 17.82 5.55 14.12
C SER A 179 16.71 6.33 13.40
N ILE A 180 15.51 5.75 13.31
CA ILE A 180 14.35 6.40 12.70
C ILE A 180 13.89 7.60 13.52
N VAL A 181 13.82 7.47 14.86
CA VAL A 181 13.47 8.57 15.75
C VAL A 181 14.43 9.73 15.57
N LYS A 182 15.73 9.48 15.49
CA LYS A 182 16.74 10.54 15.27
C LYS A 182 16.58 11.19 13.89
N LEU A 183 16.42 10.37 12.84
CA LEU A 183 16.29 10.81 11.46
C LEU A 183 15.13 11.79 11.25
N ILE A 184 13.95 11.48 11.77
CA ILE A 184 12.74 12.30 11.54
C ILE A 184 12.78 13.68 12.19
N TYR A 185 13.69 13.90 13.17
CA TYR A 185 13.90 15.21 13.80
C TYR A 185 15.00 16.04 13.15
N GLU A 186 15.65 15.55 12.11
CA GLU A 186 16.60 16.36 11.36
C GLU A 186 15.90 17.57 10.72
N ASP A 187 16.56 18.73 10.76
CA ASP A 187 16.00 20.02 10.31
C ASP A 187 15.46 19.99 8.89
N GLN A 188 16.07 19.18 8.00
CA GLN A 188 15.62 19.03 6.62
C GLN A 188 14.18 18.54 6.47
N TRP A 189 13.63 17.82 7.47
CA TRP A 189 12.28 17.29 7.47
C TRP A 189 11.28 18.15 8.24
N SER A 190 11.72 19.23 8.87
CA SER A 190 10.89 20.08 9.72
C SER A 190 9.63 20.61 9.03
N GLN A 191 9.70 20.85 7.73
CA GLN A 191 8.58 21.35 6.91
C GLN A 191 7.50 20.30 6.59
N LEU A 192 7.74 19.01 6.90
CA LEU A 192 6.81 17.92 6.65
C LEU A 192 5.89 17.63 7.84
N TRP A 193 6.19 18.20 9.02
CA TRP A 193 5.37 17.98 10.20
C TRP A 193 3.98 18.57 10.05
N ASP A 194 2.93 17.72 10.21
CA ASP A 194 1.52 18.09 10.05
C ASP A 194 1.28 18.90 8.77
N ILE A 195 1.89 18.47 7.68
CA ILE A 195 1.85 19.21 6.41
C ILE A 195 0.42 19.51 5.97
N GLU A 196 0.16 20.77 5.63
CA GLU A 196 -1.15 21.20 5.14
C GLU A 196 -1.43 20.67 3.73
N PRO A 197 -2.73 20.43 3.38
CA PRO A 197 -3.12 19.80 2.12
C PRO A 197 -2.63 20.55 0.87
N GLU A 198 -2.58 21.89 0.92
CA GLU A 198 -2.07 22.72 -0.18
C GLU A 198 -0.62 22.41 -0.52
N LYS A 199 0.22 22.20 0.50
CA LYS A 199 1.61 21.79 0.32
C LYS A 199 1.68 20.35 -0.17
N MET A 200 0.91 19.44 0.42
CA MET A 200 0.82 18.04 0.03
C MET A 200 0.44 17.89 -1.45
N ALA A 201 -0.39 18.79 -1.99
CA ALA A 201 -0.78 18.84 -3.39
C ALA A 201 0.34 19.28 -4.35
N THR A 202 1.52 19.69 -3.85
CA THR A 202 2.62 20.16 -4.69
C THR A 202 3.68 19.08 -4.91
N GLU A 203 4.31 19.10 -6.07
CA GLU A 203 5.34 18.13 -6.45
C GLU A 203 6.56 18.17 -5.51
N PHE A 204 6.95 19.36 -5.08
CA PHE A 204 8.09 19.53 -4.18
C PHE A 204 7.90 18.74 -2.87
N TYR A 205 6.82 19.01 -2.14
CA TYR A 205 6.59 18.34 -0.87
C TYR A 205 6.28 16.84 -1.03
N ALA A 206 5.59 16.46 -2.09
CA ALA A 206 5.36 15.05 -2.38
C ALA A 206 6.66 14.28 -2.62
N LYS A 207 7.64 14.89 -3.32
CA LYS A 207 8.98 14.32 -3.48
C LYS A 207 9.78 14.29 -2.18
N GLU A 208 9.65 15.31 -1.32
CA GLU A 208 10.31 15.31 -0.01
C GLU A 208 9.78 14.18 0.89
N ILE A 209 8.48 13.90 0.87
CA ILE A 209 7.91 12.73 1.57
C ILE A 209 8.51 11.43 1.02
N MET A 210 8.65 11.29 -0.30
CA MET A 210 9.29 10.11 -0.91
C MET A 210 10.77 9.97 -0.49
N ARG A 211 11.52 11.08 -0.47
CA ARG A 211 12.91 11.09 0.02
C ARG A 211 13.03 10.66 1.48
N LEU A 212 12.09 11.08 2.32
CA LEU A 212 12.06 10.65 3.72
C LEU A 212 11.76 9.14 3.83
N CYS A 213 10.87 8.59 3.00
CA CYS A 213 10.66 7.14 2.92
C CYS A 213 11.95 6.39 2.54
N GLU A 214 12.71 6.89 1.57
CA GLU A 214 14.00 6.33 1.18
C GLU A 214 15.02 6.40 2.33
N ALA A 215 15.10 7.53 3.03
CA ALA A 215 15.99 7.70 4.18
C ALA A 215 15.65 6.75 5.33
N ILE A 216 14.35 6.54 5.63
CA ILE A 216 13.91 5.55 6.63
C ILE A 216 14.28 4.13 6.19
N THR A 217 14.13 3.81 4.90
CA THR A 217 14.52 2.50 4.35
C THR A 217 16.00 2.25 4.58
N THR A 218 16.86 3.21 4.20
CA THR A 218 18.31 3.13 4.40
C THR A 218 18.67 2.98 5.88
N ALA A 219 18.00 3.72 6.78
CA ALA A 219 18.27 3.60 8.22
C ALA A 219 17.94 2.22 8.80
N TYR A 220 16.93 1.51 8.29
CA TYR A 220 16.66 0.13 8.67
C TYR A 220 17.65 -0.86 8.05
N GLU A 221 18.08 -0.64 6.81
CA GLU A 221 19.09 -1.46 6.15
C GLU A 221 20.45 -1.36 6.88
N ASP A 222 20.87 -0.15 7.22
CA ASP A 222 22.11 0.10 7.99
C ASP A 222 22.07 -0.54 9.38
N ALA A 223 20.88 -0.61 10.00
CA ALA A 223 20.67 -1.29 11.26
C ALA A 223 20.54 -2.84 11.11
N HIS A 224 20.75 -3.38 9.91
CA HIS A 224 20.57 -4.80 9.58
C HIS A 224 19.20 -5.36 10.04
N ALA A 225 18.18 -4.53 9.93
CA ALA A 225 16.83 -4.90 10.34
C ALA A 225 16.07 -5.65 9.25
N GLY A 226 16.08 -5.11 8.03
CA GLY A 226 15.34 -5.59 6.87
C GLY A 226 14.80 -4.43 6.04
N ILE A 227 14.23 -4.73 4.89
CA ILE A 227 13.63 -3.73 4.01
C ILE A 227 12.18 -3.49 4.44
N PRO A 228 11.82 -2.25 4.85
CA PRO A 228 10.45 -1.93 5.26
C PRO A 228 9.50 -1.94 4.06
N THR A 229 8.29 -2.46 4.27
CA THR A 229 7.23 -2.37 3.26
C THR A 229 6.71 -0.94 3.14
N GLU A 230 6.08 -0.60 2.02
CA GLU A 230 5.38 0.68 1.80
C GLU A 230 4.37 0.98 2.92
N THR A 231 3.65 -0.05 3.38
CA THR A 231 2.70 0.06 4.50
C THR A 231 3.41 0.43 5.80
N LEU A 232 4.53 -0.21 6.12
CA LEU A 232 5.30 0.10 7.34
C LEU A 232 5.85 1.53 7.29
N LEU A 233 6.45 1.95 6.17
CA LEU A 233 6.96 3.31 5.98
C LEU A 233 5.87 4.36 6.21
N THR A 234 4.73 4.19 5.57
CA THR A 234 3.63 5.15 5.68
C THR A 234 2.94 5.12 7.06
N LYS A 235 2.88 3.96 7.72
CA LYS A 235 2.44 3.88 9.12
C LYS A 235 3.39 4.65 10.04
N ILE A 236 4.71 4.50 9.88
CA ILE A 236 5.70 5.27 10.67
C ILE A 236 5.45 6.77 10.46
N LEU A 237 5.41 7.23 9.21
CA LEU A 237 5.22 8.65 8.90
C LEU A 237 3.89 9.21 9.41
N LEU A 238 2.81 8.44 9.31
CA LEU A 238 1.51 8.84 9.84
C LEU A 238 1.51 8.95 11.36
N GLY A 239 2.14 7.99 12.04
CA GLY A 239 2.17 7.94 13.52
C GLY A 239 3.15 8.92 14.16
N THR A 240 4.10 9.44 13.40
CA THR A 240 5.12 10.38 13.90
C THR A 240 4.92 11.79 13.37
N ILE A 241 5.25 12.05 12.12
CA ILE A 241 5.21 13.36 11.46
C ILE A 241 3.79 13.76 11.02
N GLY A 242 2.93 12.79 10.69
CA GLY A 242 1.57 13.06 10.23
C GLY A 242 1.48 13.56 8.79
N CYS A 243 2.45 13.23 7.91
CA CYS A 243 2.58 13.85 6.58
C CYS A 243 1.97 13.07 5.42
N VAL A 244 1.58 11.81 5.61
CA VAL A 244 1.01 10.94 4.57
C VAL A 244 0.07 9.91 5.19
N PRO A 245 -1.06 9.53 4.55
CA PRO A 245 -1.89 8.42 5.00
C PRO A 245 -1.16 7.09 4.95
N ALA A 246 -1.61 6.10 5.72
CA ALA A 246 -1.05 4.76 5.69
C ALA A 246 -1.52 3.99 4.46
N TYR A 247 -0.59 3.57 3.60
CA TYR A 247 -0.87 2.79 2.40
C TYR A 247 -1.05 1.30 2.71
N ASP A 248 -1.99 0.98 3.61
CA ASP A 248 -2.36 -0.40 3.88
C ASP A 248 -3.38 -0.95 2.86
N ARG A 249 -3.74 -2.23 2.96
CA ARG A 249 -4.61 -2.90 1.99
C ARG A 249 -5.98 -2.23 1.85
N TYR A 250 -6.57 -1.76 2.95
CA TYR A 250 -7.88 -1.12 2.94
C TYR A 250 -7.83 0.25 2.29
N PHE A 251 -6.87 1.08 2.70
CA PHE A 251 -6.62 2.38 2.10
C PHE A 251 -6.36 2.26 0.58
N LYS A 252 -5.44 1.38 0.17
CA LYS A 252 -5.10 1.14 -1.24
C LYS A 252 -6.32 0.74 -2.07
N LYS A 253 -7.17 -0.15 -1.54
CA LYS A 253 -8.40 -0.56 -2.22
C LYS A 253 -9.37 0.59 -2.38
N ALA A 254 -9.60 1.36 -1.32
CA ALA A 254 -10.53 2.49 -1.32
C ALA A 254 -10.11 3.57 -2.32
N VAL A 255 -8.84 4.05 -2.26
CA VAL A 255 -8.37 5.12 -3.15
C VAL A 255 -8.36 4.70 -4.62
N SER A 256 -8.10 3.42 -4.89
CA SER A 256 -8.12 2.88 -6.25
C SER A 256 -9.54 2.73 -6.80
N SER A 257 -10.48 2.23 -5.99
CA SER A 257 -11.88 2.03 -6.41
C SER A 257 -12.61 3.34 -6.67
N THR A 258 -12.31 4.38 -5.88
CA THR A 258 -12.91 5.71 -6.00
C THR A 258 -12.17 6.62 -6.98
N GLY A 259 -10.94 6.27 -7.36
CA GLY A 259 -10.07 7.13 -8.17
C GLY A 259 -9.45 8.30 -7.39
N ALA A 260 -9.52 8.29 -6.05
CA ALA A 260 -8.95 9.32 -5.18
C ALA A 260 -7.43 9.41 -5.30
N ALA A 261 -6.74 8.27 -5.42
CA ALA A 261 -5.30 8.17 -5.61
C ALA A 261 -4.92 6.84 -6.26
N THR A 262 -3.61 6.60 -6.46
CA THR A 262 -3.10 5.31 -6.94
C THR A 262 -2.83 4.37 -5.77
N GLN A 263 -2.89 3.05 -6.02
CA GLN A 263 -2.57 2.02 -5.01
C GLN A 263 -1.12 2.08 -4.51
N LYS A 264 -0.18 2.53 -5.37
CA LYS A 264 1.22 2.66 -5.01
C LYS A 264 1.50 4.03 -4.42
N LEU A 265 2.33 4.07 -3.39
CA LEU A 265 2.89 5.30 -2.87
C LEU A 265 3.82 5.92 -3.91
N THR A 266 3.46 7.06 -4.40
CA THR A 266 4.24 7.84 -5.36
C THR A 266 4.00 9.33 -5.10
N ALA A 267 4.90 10.20 -5.52
CA ALA A 267 4.67 11.64 -5.43
C ALA A 267 3.34 12.04 -6.08
N LYS A 268 2.99 11.44 -7.22
CA LYS A 268 1.71 11.66 -7.90
C LYS A 268 0.52 11.26 -7.02
N SER A 269 0.57 10.11 -6.35
CA SER A 269 -0.50 9.64 -5.46
C SER A 269 -0.70 10.59 -4.28
N ILE A 270 0.39 11.07 -3.67
CA ILE A 270 0.37 12.04 -2.59
C ILE A 270 -0.26 13.37 -3.06
N MET A 271 0.16 13.86 -4.23
CA MET A 271 -0.42 15.10 -4.81
C MET A 271 -1.92 14.96 -5.09
N MET A 272 -2.37 13.81 -5.58
CA MET A 272 -3.80 13.54 -5.80
C MET A 272 -4.60 13.63 -4.51
N LEU A 273 -4.09 13.08 -3.41
CA LEU A 273 -4.73 13.16 -2.08
C LEU A 273 -4.75 14.59 -1.55
N GLY A 274 -3.65 15.32 -1.67
CA GLY A 274 -3.60 16.73 -1.31
C GLY A 274 -4.61 17.57 -2.10
N LYS A 275 -4.67 17.35 -3.42
CA LYS A 275 -5.65 18.03 -4.29
C LYS A 275 -7.08 17.66 -3.93
N LEU A 276 -7.38 16.37 -3.68
CA LEU A 276 -8.70 15.93 -3.26
C LEU A 276 -9.17 16.68 -1.99
N TYR A 277 -8.26 16.80 -1.01
CA TYR A 277 -8.56 17.53 0.22
C TYR A 277 -8.83 19.02 -0.06
N VAL A 278 -7.99 19.67 -0.86
CA VAL A 278 -8.13 21.09 -1.21
C VAL A 278 -9.42 21.34 -1.98
N ASP A 279 -9.76 20.49 -2.95
CA ASP A 279 -10.99 20.62 -3.77
C ASP A 279 -12.27 20.44 -2.92
N ASN A 280 -12.19 19.76 -1.75
CA ASN A 280 -13.30 19.50 -0.82
C ASN A 280 -12.96 20.00 0.60
N LYS A 281 -12.28 21.14 0.68
CA LYS A 281 -11.67 21.62 1.93
C LYS A 281 -12.70 21.84 3.03
N GLN A 282 -13.86 22.39 2.70
CA GLN A 282 -14.89 22.72 3.70
C GLN A 282 -15.35 21.47 4.45
N GLU A 283 -15.61 20.41 3.73
CA GLU A 283 -16.12 19.14 4.28
C GLU A 283 -15.05 18.41 5.08
N PHE A 284 -13.82 18.33 4.57
CA PHE A 284 -12.71 17.71 5.30
C PHE A 284 -12.31 18.49 6.55
N GLU A 285 -12.31 19.83 6.51
CA GLU A 285 -12.03 20.63 7.69
C GLU A 285 -13.15 20.54 8.73
N ALA A 286 -14.41 20.41 8.33
CA ALA A 286 -15.51 20.15 9.25
C ALA A 286 -15.31 18.81 9.98
N LEU A 287 -14.89 17.74 9.27
CA LEU A 287 -14.52 16.48 9.89
C LEU A 287 -13.28 16.63 10.80
N ARG A 288 -12.24 17.36 10.35
CA ARG A 288 -11.03 17.61 11.15
C ARG A 288 -11.35 18.30 12.47
N GLN A 289 -12.23 19.30 12.44
CA GLN A 289 -12.72 19.98 13.66
C GLN A 289 -13.51 19.03 14.57
N HIS A 290 -14.35 18.17 14.01
CA HIS A 290 -15.09 17.16 14.77
C HIS A 290 -14.13 16.18 15.49
N CYS A 291 -13.02 15.82 14.84
CA CYS A 291 -12.01 14.90 15.38
C CYS A 291 -11.05 15.56 16.41
N SER A 292 -11.00 16.88 16.49
CA SER A 292 -9.99 17.61 17.31
C SER A 292 -10.36 17.71 18.79
N GLY A 293 -10.89 16.63 19.39
CA GLY A 293 -11.28 16.64 20.80
C GLY A 293 -10.13 16.43 21.80
N ARG A 294 -9.18 15.54 21.47
CA ARG A 294 -8.05 15.16 22.34
C ARG A 294 -6.71 15.65 21.79
N VAL A 295 -6.49 15.45 20.49
CA VAL A 295 -5.28 15.85 19.78
C VAL A 295 -5.66 16.52 18.46
N ASN A 296 -4.77 17.32 17.90
CA ASN A 296 -4.99 17.90 16.58
C ASN A 296 -4.68 16.85 15.50
N TYR A 297 -5.69 16.47 14.72
CA TYR A 297 -5.54 15.53 13.62
C TYR A 297 -4.95 16.23 12.39
N PRO A 298 -3.80 15.80 11.86
CA PRO A 298 -3.28 16.31 10.60
C PRO A 298 -4.18 15.89 9.43
N ALA A 299 -4.16 16.65 8.34
CA ALA A 299 -4.94 16.35 7.14
C ALA A 299 -4.73 14.94 6.60
N ALA A 300 -3.48 14.45 6.66
CA ALA A 300 -3.15 13.09 6.27
C ALA A 300 -3.89 12.03 7.11
N LYS A 301 -4.08 12.27 8.42
CA LYS A 301 -4.83 11.35 9.29
C LYS A 301 -6.33 11.37 9.00
N ILE A 302 -6.87 12.53 8.64
CA ILE A 302 -8.28 12.64 8.21
C ILE A 302 -8.51 11.80 6.94
N LEU A 303 -7.63 11.95 5.93
CA LEU A 303 -7.68 11.14 4.71
C LEU A 303 -7.50 9.64 5.02
N ASP A 304 -6.57 9.29 5.92
CA ASP A 304 -6.33 7.92 6.36
C ASP A 304 -7.61 7.27 6.91
N MET A 305 -8.29 7.93 7.84
CA MET A 305 -9.52 7.40 8.45
C MET A 305 -10.65 7.24 7.44
N CYS A 306 -10.85 8.23 6.57
CA CYS A 306 -11.88 8.19 5.55
C CYS A 306 -11.71 6.99 4.61
N PHE A 307 -10.51 6.80 4.07
CA PHE A 307 -10.27 5.75 3.09
C PHE A 307 -9.99 4.39 3.73
N PHE A 308 -9.46 4.33 4.94
CA PHE A 308 -9.33 3.08 5.69
C PHE A 308 -10.71 2.46 5.95
N GLU A 309 -11.64 3.22 6.52
CA GLU A 309 -12.99 2.74 6.81
C GLU A 309 -13.79 2.47 5.52
N TYR A 310 -13.60 3.29 4.49
CA TYR A 310 -14.18 3.03 3.17
C TYR A 310 -13.73 1.67 2.63
N GLY A 311 -12.45 1.36 2.74
CA GLY A 311 -11.88 0.08 2.30
C GLY A 311 -12.40 -1.11 3.08
N ILE A 312 -12.57 -0.98 4.40
CA ILE A 312 -13.22 -2.01 5.24
C ILE A 312 -14.64 -2.29 4.72
N ARG A 313 -15.45 -1.27 4.51
CA ARG A 313 -16.84 -1.39 4.06
C ARG A 313 -16.99 -1.89 2.62
N LEU A 314 -15.98 -1.74 1.78
CA LEU A 314 -15.92 -2.39 0.48
C LEU A 314 -15.77 -3.91 0.56
N GLY A 315 -15.59 -4.47 1.76
CA GLY A 315 -15.35 -5.89 1.97
C GLY A 315 -14.07 -6.32 1.24
N VAL A 316 -12.91 -6.01 1.80
CA VAL A 316 -11.67 -6.68 1.39
C VAL A 316 -11.86 -8.13 1.81
N GLU A 317 -12.08 -9.02 0.82
CA GLU A 317 -12.01 -10.46 1.08
C GLU A 317 -10.67 -10.68 1.78
N ASP A 318 -10.70 -11.24 2.99
CA ASP A 318 -9.50 -11.71 3.65
C ASP A 318 -8.94 -12.80 2.73
N GLU A 319 -7.98 -12.45 1.87
CA GLU A 319 -7.02 -13.43 1.43
C GLU A 319 -6.34 -13.85 2.73
N GLU A 320 -6.78 -14.98 3.28
CA GLU A 320 -6.12 -15.63 4.39
C GLU A 320 -4.66 -15.79 3.96
N ASP A 321 -3.80 -15.00 4.60
CA ASP A 321 -2.36 -15.20 4.55
C ASP A 321 -2.09 -16.55 5.26
N GLU A 322 -2.14 -17.67 4.49
CA GLU A 322 -1.49 -18.92 4.87
C GLU A 322 0.02 -18.80 4.69
#